data_22a84fd031112ebaa77ca5d0b0d02f8d
#
_entry.id   22a84fd031112ebaa77ca5d0b0d02f8d
#
_cell.length_a   1.000
_cell.length_b   1.000
_cell.length_c   1.000
_cell.angle_alpha   90.00
_cell.angle_beta   90.00
_cell.angle_gamma   90.00
#
_symmetry.space_group_name_H-M   'P 1'
#
loop_
_entity.id
_entity.type
_entity.pdbx_description
1 polymer ?
#
loop_
_entity_poly.entity_id
_entity_poly.type
_entity_poly.pdbx_seq_one_letter_code
_entity_poly.pdbx_strand_id
1 'polypeptide(L)'
;MTVEIDSHSGFCGGVIRAIDMAEKYLSSSHGSSLYSLGAIVHNEEELSRLKDLGLVTIDSLDGRSPVLIRAHGEPPVIYSKAESLGIQLIDCTCPVVLKLQNEIRMAYARMSEVGGQLVIFGKIGHPEVLGLMGQVNSDVVVIQNIEQLKSMVESGHVRTDRSIELFSQTTMSPEEYQRVSEYLSSSMQDASLVVHDTICSQVAFRHRELVDFAKAHDVIVFVSGQQSSNGKVLYELCRRTNRKSYHISSSGELAPEWFAGADRVGVCGATSTPKWLLENVAMTIENLH
;
A
#
# COMPACT_ATOMS: atom_id res chain seq x y z
N MET A 1 -6.42 0.06 -33.52
CA MET A 1 -6.36 0.37 -32.08
C MET A 1 -4.91 0.32 -31.62
N THR A 2 -4.48 1.29 -30.79
CA THR A 2 -3.14 1.28 -30.17
C THR A 2 -3.28 0.96 -28.68
N VAL A 3 -2.36 0.14 -28.15
CA VAL A 3 -2.30 -0.19 -26.71
C VAL A 3 -1.04 0.45 -26.14
N GLU A 4 -1.18 1.20 -25.07
CA GLU A 4 -0.08 1.88 -24.40
C GLU A 4 -0.03 1.47 -22.92
N ILE A 5 1.17 1.08 -22.44
CA ILE A 5 1.38 0.79 -21.04
C ILE A 5 1.91 2.05 -20.36
N ASP A 6 1.27 2.46 -19.26
CA ASP A 6 1.78 3.57 -18.44
C ASP A 6 3.19 3.28 -17.92
N SER A 7 4.14 4.12 -18.32
CA SER A 7 5.56 3.96 -17.98
C SER A 7 5.85 4.05 -16.48
N HIS A 8 4.96 4.69 -15.72
CA HIS A 8 5.05 4.84 -14.27
C HIS A 8 4.34 3.71 -13.50
N SER A 9 3.59 2.83 -14.18
CA SER A 9 2.95 1.65 -13.57
C SER A 9 3.95 0.52 -13.31
N GLY A 10 3.65 -0.30 -12.31
CA GLY A 10 4.52 -1.39 -11.89
C GLY A 10 4.97 -1.27 -10.43
N PHE A 11 5.78 -2.20 -9.97
CA PHE A 11 6.28 -2.22 -8.58
C PHE A 11 6.96 -0.92 -8.18
N CYS A 12 6.71 -0.44 -6.96
CA CYS A 12 7.51 0.61 -6.35
C CYS A 12 8.86 0.05 -5.85
N GLY A 13 9.83 0.92 -5.59
CA GLY A 13 11.17 0.51 -5.15
C GLY A 13 11.18 -0.36 -3.89
N GLY A 14 10.22 -0.16 -2.95
CA GLY A 14 10.09 -1.01 -1.77
C GLY A 14 9.65 -2.44 -2.11
N VAL A 15 8.72 -2.59 -3.05
CA VAL A 15 8.25 -3.90 -3.52
C VAL A 15 9.33 -4.59 -4.35
N ILE A 16 9.98 -3.88 -5.30
CA ILE A 16 11.10 -4.41 -6.09
C ILE A 16 12.14 -5.03 -5.17
N ARG A 17 12.60 -4.27 -4.16
CA ARG A 17 13.60 -4.76 -3.21
C ARG A 17 13.17 -6.05 -2.52
N ALA A 18 11.91 -6.17 -2.09
CA ALA A 18 11.44 -7.36 -1.40
C ALA A 18 11.37 -8.58 -2.35
N ILE A 19 10.90 -8.38 -3.58
CA ILE A 19 10.84 -9.42 -4.61
C ILE A 19 12.25 -9.88 -4.99
N ASP A 20 13.17 -8.96 -5.29
CA ASP A 20 14.57 -9.28 -5.66
C ASP A 20 15.28 -10.06 -4.56
N MET A 21 15.06 -9.70 -3.29
CA MET A 21 15.66 -10.43 -2.17
C MET A 21 15.07 -11.85 -2.03
N ALA A 22 13.75 -12.00 -2.24
CA ALA A 22 13.11 -13.31 -2.23
C ALA A 22 13.66 -14.21 -3.37
N GLU A 23 13.68 -13.70 -4.60
CA GLU A 23 14.19 -14.42 -5.77
C GLU A 23 15.67 -14.78 -5.64
N LYS A 24 16.48 -13.84 -5.18
CA LYS A 24 17.91 -14.08 -4.95
C LYS A 24 18.13 -15.19 -3.92
N TYR A 25 17.36 -15.21 -2.84
CA TYR A 25 17.44 -16.29 -1.85
C TYR A 25 17.01 -17.62 -2.47
N LEU A 26 15.85 -17.69 -3.10
CA LEU A 26 15.29 -18.92 -3.68
C LEU A 26 16.18 -19.50 -4.77
N SER A 27 16.82 -18.66 -5.59
CA SER A 27 17.74 -19.11 -6.64
C SER A 27 19.09 -19.63 -6.09
N SER A 28 19.55 -19.08 -4.93
CA SER A 28 20.85 -19.45 -4.34
C SER A 28 20.77 -20.66 -3.40
N SER A 29 19.61 -20.97 -2.87
CA SER A 29 19.43 -21.95 -1.77
C SER A 29 19.09 -23.37 -2.20
N HIS A 30 19.30 -23.74 -3.50
CA HIS A 30 19.20 -25.10 -4.03
C HIS A 30 17.95 -25.89 -3.55
N GLY A 31 16.78 -25.26 -3.63
CA GLY A 31 15.50 -25.89 -3.30
C GLY A 31 15.03 -25.74 -1.84
N SER A 32 15.73 -24.93 -1.03
CA SER A 32 15.23 -24.58 0.31
C SER A 32 14.09 -23.57 0.20
N SER A 33 13.01 -23.75 0.96
CA SER A 33 11.91 -22.82 1.01
C SER A 33 12.29 -21.51 1.70
N LEU A 34 11.72 -20.40 1.23
CA LEU A 34 11.70 -19.13 1.93
C LEU A 34 10.29 -18.88 2.45
N TYR A 35 10.16 -18.48 3.71
CA TYR A 35 8.87 -18.17 4.30
C TYR A 35 8.65 -16.66 4.30
N SER A 36 7.47 -16.19 3.88
CA SER A 36 7.08 -14.77 3.98
C SER A 36 6.01 -14.60 5.05
N LEU A 37 6.24 -13.74 6.01
CA LEU A 37 5.24 -13.41 7.03
C LEU A 37 4.15 -12.53 6.40
N GLY A 38 3.02 -13.16 6.04
CA GLY A 38 1.98 -12.61 5.20
C GLY A 38 2.38 -12.47 3.73
N ALA A 39 1.42 -12.09 2.88
CA ALA A 39 1.65 -11.93 1.45
C ALA A 39 2.71 -10.86 1.16
N ILE A 40 3.79 -11.21 0.44
CA ILE A 40 4.91 -10.31 0.13
C ILE A 40 4.43 -9.09 -0.69
N VAL A 41 3.42 -9.30 -1.51
CA VAL A 41 2.76 -8.30 -2.34
C VAL A 41 1.27 -8.62 -2.44
N HIS A 42 0.42 -7.61 -2.61
CA HIS A 42 -1.02 -7.80 -2.82
C HIS A 42 -1.32 -7.92 -4.33
N ASN A 43 -0.86 -9.04 -4.93
CA ASN A 43 -1.11 -9.41 -6.32
C ASN A 43 -1.08 -10.94 -6.44
N GLU A 44 -2.20 -11.53 -6.79
CA GLU A 44 -2.43 -12.99 -6.78
C GLU A 44 -1.56 -13.70 -7.80
N GLU A 45 -1.41 -13.12 -9.01
CA GLU A 45 -0.58 -13.68 -10.09
C GLU A 45 0.90 -13.72 -9.69
N GLU A 46 1.41 -12.65 -9.07
CA GLU A 46 2.78 -12.59 -8.59
C GLU A 46 3.02 -13.53 -7.40
N LEU A 47 2.04 -13.66 -6.51
CA LEU A 47 2.12 -14.63 -5.40
C LEU A 47 2.17 -16.07 -5.93
N SER A 48 1.40 -16.40 -6.98
CA SER A 48 1.44 -17.70 -7.62
C SER A 48 2.82 -17.97 -8.24
N ARG A 49 3.36 -17.00 -8.98
CA ARG A 49 4.70 -17.09 -9.58
C ARG A 49 5.79 -17.32 -8.52
N LEU A 50 5.77 -16.59 -7.43
CA LEU A 50 6.75 -16.73 -6.34
C LEU A 50 6.59 -18.05 -5.57
N LYS A 51 5.35 -18.54 -5.42
CA LYS A 51 5.06 -19.85 -4.84
C LYS A 51 5.70 -20.97 -5.67
N ASP A 52 5.61 -20.88 -6.99
CA ASP A 52 6.23 -21.86 -7.90
C ASP A 52 7.78 -21.84 -7.80
N LEU A 53 8.36 -20.71 -7.40
CA LEU A 53 9.79 -20.58 -7.09
C LEU A 53 10.15 -21.07 -5.67
N GLY A 54 9.18 -21.40 -4.82
CA GLY A 54 9.41 -21.93 -3.47
C GLY A 54 9.15 -20.96 -2.33
N LEU A 55 8.53 -19.78 -2.58
CA LEU A 55 8.08 -18.88 -1.53
C LEU A 55 6.83 -19.45 -0.84
N VAL A 56 6.85 -19.57 0.47
CA VAL A 56 5.71 -20.04 1.27
C VAL A 56 5.21 -18.90 2.15
N THR A 57 3.96 -18.49 1.96
CA THR A 57 3.31 -17.50 2.85
C THR A 57 2.90 -18.16 4.14
N ILE A 58 3.22 -17.53 5.27
CA ILE A 58 2.83 -17.95 6.63
C ILE A 58 2.13 -16.81 7.37
N ASP A 59 1.20 -17.15 8.26
CA ASP A 59 0.43 -16.16 9.02
C ASP A 59 1.05 -15.84 10.38
N SER A 60 2.00 -16.66 10.84
CA SER A 60 2.67 -16.47 12.14
C SER A 60 4.03 -17.14 12.16
N LEU A 61 4.90 -16.64 13.05
CA LEU A 61 6.18 -17.27 13.34
C LEU A 61 5.96 -18.57 14.15
N ASP A 62 6.43 -19.70 13.62
CA ASP A 62 6.23 -21.04 14.18
C ASP A 62 7.51 -21.89 14.22
N GLY A 63 8.68 -21.27 14.10
CA GLY A 63 10.00 -21.89 14.08
C GLY A 63 10.54 -22.19 12.69
N ARG A 64 9.77 -22.03 11.63
CA ARG A 64 10.27 -22.11 10.23
C ARG A 64 11.25 -20.97 9.95
N SER A 65 12.33 -21.26 9.20
CA SER A 65 13.42 -20.29 8.96
C SER A 65 14.08 -20.57 7.61
N PRO A 66 14.54 -19.56 6.85
CA PRO A 66 14.42 -18.14 7.19
C PRO A 66 13.03 -17.56 6.88
N VAL A 67 12.69 -16.44 7.53
CA VAL A 67 11.44 -15.71 7.32
C VAL A 67 11.72 -14.32 6.78
N LEU A 68 11.06 -13.96 5.69
CA LEU A 68 11.10 -12.64 5.09
C LEU A 68 10.04 -11.74 5.73
N ILE A 69 10.47 -10.59 6.21
CA ILE A 69 9.61 -9.47 6.57
C ILE A 69 9.38 -8.62 5.33
N ARG A 70 8.14 -8.43 4.95
CA ARG A 70 7.73 -7.71 3.73
C ARG A 70 7.91 -6.19 3.84
N ALA A 71 7.77 -5.48 2.71
CA ALA A 71 7.97 -4.03 2.63
C ALA A 71 7.10 -3.19 3.59
N HIS A 72 5.98 -3.73 4.07
CA HIS A 72 5.08 -3.08 5.03
C HIS A 72 5.66 -2.94 6.44
N GLY A 73 6.72 -3.71 6.76
CA GLY A 73 7.26 -3.81 8.11
C GLY A 73 6.35 -4.58 9.07
N GLU A 74 6.85 -4.82 10.25
CA GLU A 74 6.13 -5.52 11.32
C GLU A 74 6.29 -4.76 12.66
N PRO A 75 5.41 -4.99 13.64
CA PRO A 75 5.58 -4.43 14.97
C PRO A 75 6.79 -5.02 15.70
N PRO A 76 7.41 -4.29 16.65
CA PRO A 76 8.61 -4.74 17.37
C PRO A 76 8.47 -6.12 18.02
N VAL A 77 7.28 -6.48 18.48
CA VAL A 77 7.00 -7.79 19.11
C VAL A 77 7.30 -8.97 18.17
N ILE A 78 7.16 -8.80 16.86
CA ILE A 78 7.46 -9.85 15.86
C ILE A 78 8.98 -10.10 15.81
N TYR A 79 9.80 -9.05 15.85
CA TYR A 79 11.26 -9.17 15.87
C TYR A 79 11.74 -9.87 17.14
N SER A 80 11.22 -9.46 18.31
CA SER A 80 11.55 -10.12 19.59
C SER A 80 11.11 -11.59 19.63
N LYS A 81 9.94 -11.91 19.02
CA LYS A 81 9.49 -13.29 18.90
C LYS A 81 10.39 -14.12 17.98
N ALA A 82 10.82 -13.56 16.84
CA ALA A 82 11.74 -14.24 15.94
C ALA A 82 13.06 -14.56 16.62
N GLU A 83 13.62 -13.60 17.39
CA GLU A 83 14.83 -13.78 18.18
C GLU A 83 14.66 -14.89 19.21
N SER A 84 13.57 -14.91 19.96
CA SER A 84 13.28 -15.95 20.97
C SER A 84 13.12 -17.36 20.37
N LEU A 85 12.71 -17.46 19.12
CA LEU A 85 12.56 -18.72 18.39
C LEU A 85 13.80 -19.10 17.56
N GLY A 86 14.85 -18.28 17.57
CA GLY A 86 16.05 -18.50 16.76
C GLY A 86 15.80 -18.41 15.24
N ILE A 87 14.78 -17.68 14.82
CA ILE A 87 14.40 -17.52 13.41
C ILE A 87 15.30 -16.47 12.74
N GLN A 88 15.96 -16.84 11.65
CA GLN A 88 16.65 -15.89 10.79
C GLN A 88 15.63 -15.02 10.04
N LEU A 89 15.68 -13.70 10.22
CA LEU A 89 14.86 -12.76 9.47
C LEU A 89 15.62 -12.18 8.28
N ILE A 90 14.92 -12.09 7.14
CA ILE A 90 15.31 -11.29 5.97
C ILE A 90 14.40 -10.07 5.95
N ASP A 91 14.88 -8.95 6.51
CA ASP A 91 14.05 -7.75 6.64
C ASP A 91 14.05 -6.92 5.34
N CYS A 92 12.93 -6.91 4.67
CA CYS A 92 12.67 -6.15 3.46
C CYS A 92 11.81 -4.89 3.71
N THR A 93 11.64 -4.48 4.96
CA THR A 93 10.87 -3.27 5.30
C THR A 93 11.37 -2.08 4.47
N CYS A 94 10.42 -1.39 3.83
CA CYS A 94 10.72 -0.23 3.00
C CYS A 94 11.34 0.89 3.85
N PRO A 95 12.44 1.55 3.40
CA PRO A 95 13.04 2.65 4.14
C PRO A 95 12.06 3.78 4.48
N VAL A 96 11.06 4.04 3.61
CA VAL A 96 10.01 5.05 3.87
C VAL A 96 9.15 4.62 5.06
N VAL A 97 8.81 3.33 5.15
CA VAL A 97 8.05 2.78 6.28
C VAL A 97 8.88 2.79 7.57
N LEU A 98 10.17 2.42 7.50
CA LEU A 98 11.06 2.50 8.67
C LEU A 98 11.18 3.93 9.22
N LYS A 99 11.29 4.90 8.31
CA LYS A 99 11.30 6.32 8.69
C LYS A 99 10.00 6.69 9.41
N LEU A 100 8.85 6.33 8.84
CA LEU A 100 7.53 6.61 9.41
C LEU A 100 7.36 5.95 10.79
N GLN A 101 7.77 4.69 10.96
CA GLN A 101 7.76 4.00 12.25
C GLN A 101 8.58 4.75 13.31
N ASN A 102 9.75 5.28 12.94
CA ASN A 102 10.57 6.07 13.84
C ASN A 102 9.93 7.41 14.20
N GLU A 103 9.34 8.11 13.23
CA GLU A 103 8.65 9.39 13.45
C GLU A 103 7.46 9.21 14.40
N ILE A 104 6.69 8.13 14.26
CA ILE A 104 5.56 7.79 15.15
C ILE A 104 6.04 7.53 16.57
N ARG A 105 7.15 6.79 16.76
CA ARG A 105 7.72 6.59 18.12
C ARG A 105 8.11 7.91 18.77
N MET A 106 8.78 8.78 18.02
CA MET A 106 9.20 10.10 18.52
C MET A 106 8.01 11.00 18.85
N ALA A 107 6.98 10.98 17.98
CA ALA A 107 5.75 11.72 18.20
C ALA A 107 4.99 11.21 19.43
N TYR A 108 4.92 9.90 19.62
CA TYR A 108 4.29 9.31 20.78
C TYR A 108 4.96 9.73 22.09
N ALA A 109 6.28 9.77 22.12
CA ALA A 109 7.00 10.25 23.31
C ALA A 109 6.63 11.71 23.62
N ARG A 110 6.62 12.60 22.60
CA ARG A 110 6.22 14.01 22.79
C ARG A 110 4.77 14.17 23.24
N MET A 111 3.85 13.42 22.61
CA MET A 111 2.42 13.50 22.93
C MET A 111 2.13 12.95 24.34
N SER A 112 2.83 11.91 24.76
CA SER A 112 2.70 11.37 26.13
C SER A 112 3.07 12.38 27.20
N GLU A 113 4.07 13.24 26.96
CA GLU A 113 4.51 14.27 27.91
C GLU A 113 3.46 15.39 28.10
N VAL A 114 2.71 15.71 27.06
CA VAL A 114 1.71 16.81 27.07
C VAL A 114 0.27 16.29 27.15
N GLY A 115 0.05 15.00 27.29
CA GLY A 115 -1.29 14.40 27.28
C GLY A 115 -2.02 14.56 25.95
N GLY A 116 -1.28 14.65 24.85
CA GLY A 116 -1.79 14.75 23.48
C GLY A 116 -2.23 13.41 22.91
N GLN A 117 -2.56 13.39 21.63
CA GLN A 117 -2.98 12.19 20.89
C GLN A 117 -2.20 12.01 19.58
N LEU A 118 -2.00 10.74 19.18
CA LEU A 118 -1.61 10.38 17.82
C LEU A 118 -2.84 9.94 17.03
N VAL A 119 -2.94 10.41 15.79
CA VAL A 119 -3.97 9.99 14.84
C VAL A 119 -3.29 9.50 13.58
N ILE A 120 -3.66 8.31 13.10
CA ILE A 120 -3.17 7.72 11.85
C ILE A 120 -4.33 7.62 10.87
N PHE A 121 -4.21 8.30 9.74
CA PHE A 121 -5.09 8.10 8.59
C PHE A 121 -4.60 6.89 7.79
N GLY A 122 -5.35 5.78 7.83
CA GLY A 122 -4.95 4.54 7.21
C GLY A 122 -6.02 3.46 7.29
N LYS A 123 -5.88 2.41 6.49
CA LYS A 123 -6.81 1.29 6.45
C LYS A 123 -6.64 0.42 7.70
N ILE A 124 -7.69 0.30 8.52
CA ILE A 124 -7.71 -0.55 9.71
C ILE A 124 -7.42 -2.00 9.30
N GLY A 125 -6.53 -2.67 10.03
CA GLY A 125 -6.10 -4.04 9.74
C GLY A 125 -5.07 -4.18 8.61
N HIS A 126 -4.69 -3.10 7.94
CA HIS A 126 -3.61 -3.16 6.95
C HIS A 126 -2.27 -3.44 7.65
N PRO A 127 -1.40 -4.31 7.09
CA PRO A 127 -0.12 -4.67 7.70
C PRO A 127 0.76 -3.49 8.09
N GLU A 128 0.87 -2.48 7.23
CA GLU A 128 1.63 -1.27 7.54
C GLU A 128 1.05 -0.55 8.76
N VAL A 129 -0.28 -0.38 8.82
CA VAL A 129 -0.95 0.28 9.96
C VAL A 129 -0.76 -0.51 11.25
N LEU A 130 -0.85 -1.85 11.19
CA LEU A 130 -0.56 -2.70 12.36
C LEU A 130 0.90 -2.54 12.82
N GLY A 131 1.84 -2.47 11.87
CA GLY A 131 3.24 -2.18 12.15
C GLY A 131 3.46 -0.83 12.83
N LEU A 132 2.73 0.22 12.38
CA LEU A 132 2.77 1.56 12.98
C LEU A 132 2.16 1.58 14.39
N MET A 133 0.98 0.99 14.57
CA MET A 133 0.33 0.88 15.89
C MET A 133 1.20 0.14 16.90
N GLY A 134 1.88 -0.91 16.47
CA GLY A 134 2.78 -1.68 17.31
C GLY A 134 4.02 -0.91 17.81
N GLN A 135 4.37 0.21 17.16
CA GLN A 135 5.47 1.07 17.63
C GLN A 135 5.12 1.79 18.94
N VAL A 136 3.85 1.93 19.26
CA VAL A 136 3.32 2.71 20.39
C VAL A 136 2.33 1.89 21.24
N ASN A 137 2.50 0.57 21.29
CA ASN A 137 1.65 -0.36 22.04
C ASN A 137 0.14 -0.17 21.73
N SER A 138 -0.17 0.16 20.48
CA SER A 138 -1.54 0.45 19.98
C SER A 138 -2.24 1.65 20.63
N ASP A 139 -1.52 2.51 21.35
CA ASP A 139 -2.05 3.75 21.94
C ASP A 139 -2.07 4.86 20.89
N VAL A 140 -2.95 4.70 19.91
CA VAL A 140 -3.12 5.60 18.76
C VAL A 140 -4.52 5.44 18.18
N VAL A 141 -5.10 6.55 17.68
CA VAL A 141 -6.39 6.53 16.98
C VAL A 141 -6.16 6.31 15.49
N VAL A 142 -6.81 5.30 14.91
CA VAL A 142 -6.76 5.04 13.46
C VAL A 142 -8.09 5.41 12.83
N ILE A 143 -8.04 6.19 11.75
CA ILE A 143 -9.20 6.62 10.95
C ILE A 143 -8.99 6.23 9.48
N GLN A 144 -10.05 5.80 8.80
CA GLN A 144 -9.98 5.35 7.40
C GLN A 144 -10.51 6.38 6.40
N ASN A 145 -11.37 7.29 6.85
CA ASN A 145 -12.03 8.29 6.01
C ASN A 145 -12.51 9.47 6.87
N ILE A 146 -12.97 10.52 6.19
CA ILE A 146 -13.43 11.74 6.84
C ILE A 146 -14.70 11.53 7.68
N GLU A 147 -15.60 10.62 7.29
CA GLU A 147 -16.84 10.35 8.01
C GLU A 147 -16.54 9.69 9.37
N GLN A 148 -15.59 8.76 9.39
CA GLN A 148 -15.13 8.15 10.64
C GLN A 148 -14.44 9.17 11.54
N LEU A 149 -13.61 10.07 10.98
CA LEU A 149 -13.00 11.14 11.75
C LEU A 149 -14.07 12.02 12.42
N LYS A 150 -15.09 12.46 11.67
CA LYS A 150 -16.21 13.25 12.21
C LYS A 150 -16.89 12.55 13.38
N SER A 151 -17.24 11.29 13.20
CA SER A 151 -17.86 10.49 14.25
C SER A 151 -16.97 10.33 15.48
N MET A 152 -15.65 10.17 15.28
CA MET A 152 -14.70 10.06 16.40
C MET A 152 -14.46 11.40 17.14
N VAL A 153 -14.55 12.53 16.44
CA VAL A 153 -14.54 13.86 17.07
C VAL A 153 -15.83 14.07 17.88
N GLU A 154 -16.99 13.78 17.29
CA GLU A 154 -18.30 13.93 17.95
C GLU A 154 -18.41 13.04 19.20
N SER A 155 -17.88 11.83 19.17
CA SER A 155 -17.87 10.89 20.29
C SER A 155 -16.76 11.14 21.32
N GLY A 156 -15.86 12.10 21.06
CA GLY A 156 -14.74 12.43 21.94
C GLY A 156 -13.58 11.41 21.94
N HIS A 157 -13.54 10.47 20.99
CA HIS A 157 -12.39 9.59 20.81
C HIS A 157 -11.19 10.34 20.21
N VAL A 158 -11.45 11.27 19.31
CA VAL A 158 -10.47 12.27 18.86
C VAL A 158 -10.73 13.57 19.64
N ARG A 159 -9.81 13.94 20.48
CA ARG A 159 -9.90 15.03 21.44
C ARG A 159 -9.33 16.32 20.84
N THR A 160 -10.19 17.18 20.30
CA THR A 160 -9.80 18.47 19.68
C THR A 160 -9.39 19.56 20.67
N ASP A 161 -9.57 19.31 21.97
CA ASP A 161 -9.07 20.11 23.09
C ASP A 161 -7.65 19.75 23.54
N ARG A 162 -6.99 18.79 22.88
CA ARG A 162 -5.61 18.34 23.14
C ARG A 162 -4.75 18.43 21.90
N SER A 163 -3.44 18.55 22.09
CA SER A 163 -2.48 18.50 20.99
C SER A 163 -2.58 17.20 20.22
N ILE A 164 -2.57 17.28 18.90
CA ILE A 164 -2.65 16.12 18.00
C ILE A 164 -1.48 16.14 17.03
N GLU A 165 -0.84 14.98 16.82
CA GLU A 165 0.02 14.73 15.66
C GLU A 165 -0.68 13.75 14.72
N LEU A 166 -0.91 14.19 13.47
CA LEU A 166 -1.62 13.44 12.42
C LEU A 166 -0.61 12.87 11.41
N PHE A 167 -0.67 11.56 11.20
CA PHE A 167 0.12 10.81 10.23
C PHE A 167 -0.77 10.12 9.20
N SER A 168 -0.21 9.76 8.05
CA SER A 168 -0.88 8.93 7.06
C SER A 168 -0.12 7.64 6.82
N GLN A 169 -0.84 6.53 6.59
CA GLN A 169 -0.29 5.36 5.92
C GLN A 169 0.27 5.78 4.56
N THR A 170 1.42 5.22 4.17
CA THR A 170 2.18 5.69 2.99
C THR A 170 1.46 5.58 1.65
N THR A 171 0.40 4.77 1.56
CA THR A 171 -0.33 4.47 0.32
C THR A 171 -1.77 5.02 0.27
N MET A 172 -2.12 5.92 1.18
CA MET A 172 -3.43 6.58 1.18
C MET A 172 -3.52 7.66 0.09
N SER A 173 -4.75 8.12 -0.19
CA SER A 173 -5.00 9.21 -1.13
C SER A 173 -4.52 10.54 -0.56
N PRO A 174 -3.65 11.29 -1.28
CA PRO A 174 -3.25 12.64 -0.87
C PRO A 174 -4.44 13.60 -0.71
N GLU A 175 -5.42 13.51 -1.61
CA GLU A 175 -6.61 14.38 -1.58
C GLU A 175 -7.48 14.10 -0.34
N GLU A 176 -7.66 12.82 0.01
CA GLU A 176 -8.42 12.46 1.21
C GLU A 176 -7.68 12.84 2.48
N TYR A 177 -6.35 12.66 2.51
CA TYR A 177 -5.53 13.08 3.64
C TYR A 177 -5.59 14.59 3.85
N GLN A 178 -5.57 15.36 2.78
CA GLN A 178 -5.75 16.82 2.86
C GLN A 178 -7.12 17.17 3.46
N ARG A 179 -8.21 16.55 3.01
CA ARG A 179 -9.56 16.78 3.59
C ARG A 179 -9.63 16.44 5.07
N VAL A 180 -8.99 15.33 5.47
CA VAL A 180 -8.88 14.91 6.87
C VAL A 180 -8.14 15.96 7.68
N SER A 181 -7.00 16.44 7.19
CA SER A 181 -6.19 17.45 7.89
C SER A 181 -6.89 18.80 8.01
N GLU A 182 -7.57 19.25 6.96
CA GLU A 182 -8.36 20.50 6.94
C GLU A 182 -9.53 20.43 7.92
N TYR A 183 -10.29 19.33 7.93
CA TYR A 183 -11.38 19.14 8.88
C TYR A 183 -10.86 19.12 10.32
N LEU A 184 -9.80 18.36 10.60
CA LEU A 184 -9.23 18.29 11.94
C LEU A 184 -8.70 19.67 12.38
N SER A 185 -8.00 20.38 11.49
CA SER A 185 -7.52 21.73 11.75
C SER A 185 -8.64 22.69 12.12
N SER A 186 -9.77 22.65 11.38
CA SER A 186 -10.94 23.49 11.66
C SER A 186 -11.71 23.10 12.93
N SER A 187 -11.52 21.86 13.40
CA SER A 187 -12.17 21.33 14.60
C SER A 187 -11.36 21.53 15.87
N MET A 188 -10.06 21.87 15.75
CA MET A 188 -9.21 22.11 16.92
C MET A 188 -9.71 23.31 17.72
N GLN A 189 -9.66 23.16 19.02
CA GLN A 189 -9.91 24.27 19.98
C GLN A 189 -8.59 25.02 20.26
N ASP A 190 -8.28 25.35 21.50
CA ASP A 190 -7.05 26.06 21.85
C ASP A 190 -5.79 25.15 21.92
N ALA A 191 -5.77 24.06 21.16
CA ALA A 191 -4.69 23.07 21.15
C ALA A 191 -4.00 22.99 19.78
N SER A 192 -2.76 22.45 19.75
CA SER A 192 -1.95 22.39 18.53
C SER A 192 -2.26 21.14 17.68
N LEU A 193 -2.23 21.31 16.35
CA LEU A 193 -2.23 20.22 15.38
C LEU A 193 -0.93 20.25 14.58
N VAL A 194 -0.23 19.13 14.54
CA VAL A 194 0.91 18.92 13.65
C VAL A 194 0.51 17.87 12.61
N VAL A 195 0.52 18.25 11.34
CA VAL A 195 0.24 17.34 10.20
C VAL A 195 1.55 16.94 9.56
N HIS A 196 1.82 15.62 9.51
CA HIS A 196 3.02 15.07 8.93
C HIS A 196 2.77 14.62 7.49
N ASP A 197 3.60 15.05 6.55
CA ASP A 197 3.56 14.58 5.16
C ASP A 197 4.25 13.20 5.07
N THR A 198 3.48 12.15 5.30
CA THR A 198 3.96 10.77 5.36
C THR A 198 3.46 9.88 4.22
N ILE A 199 2.67 10.44 3.30
CA ILE A 199 2.35 9.73 2.06
C ILE A 199 3.62 9.60 1.22
N CYS A 200 3.87 8.39 0.70
CA CYS A 200 5.05 8.13 -0.12
C CYS A 200 5.05 9.03 -1.36
N SER A 201 6.15 9.73 -1.61
CA SER A 201 6.29 10.62 -2.77
C SER A 201 6.06 9.90 -4.11
N GLN A 202 6.42 8.61 -4.22
CA GLN A 202 6.14 7.80 -5.40
C GLN A 202 4.63 7.56 -5.58
N VAL A 203 3.89 7.40 -4.48
CA VAL A 203 2.42 7.27 -4.52
C VAL A 203 1.80 8.60 -4.94
N ALA A 204 2.19 9.70 -4.32
CA ALA A 204 1.69 11.03 -4.65
C ALA A 204 1.99 11.42 -6.10
N PHE A 205 3.19 11.10 -6.61
CA PHE A 205 3.57 11.29 -8.01
C PHE A 205 2.66 10.50 -8.95
N ARG A 206 2.44 9.21 -8.68
CA ARG A 206 1.58 8.36 -9.50
C ARG A 206 0.13 8.85 -9.58
N HIS A 207 -0.40 9.40 -8.50
CA HIS A 207 -1.74 9.97 -8.53
C HIS A 207 -1.89 11.06 -9.61
N ARG A 208 -0.89 11.91 -9.77
CA ARG A 208 -0.91 12.99 -10.79
C ARG A 208 -0.77 12.45 -12.20
N GLU A 209 0.27 11.65 -12.44
CA GLU A 209 0.57 11.09 -13.78
C GLU A 209 -0.58 10.21 -14.30
N LEU A 210 -1.21 9.44 -13.42
CA LEU A 210 -2.31 8.55 -13.77
C LEU A 210 -3.55 9.30 -14.28
N VAL A 211 -3.81 10.50 -13.74
CA VAL A 211 -4.91 11.36 -14.22
C VAL A 211 -4.68 11.77 -15.67
N ASP A 212 -3.47 12.19 -16.00
CA ASP A 212 -3.15 12.63 -17.38
C ASP A 212 -3.12 11.44 -18.32
N PHE A 213 -2.60 10.30 -17.90
CA PHE A 213 -2.65 9.06 -18.66
C PHE A 213 -4.11 8.64 -18.94
N ALA A 214 -4.96 8.63 -17.92
CA ALA A 214 -6.37 8.23 -18.08
C ALA A 214 -7.18 9.16 -18.99
N LYS A 215 -6.86 10.46 -19.03
CA LYS A 215 -7.48 11.43 -19.96
C LYS A 215 -7.05 11.22 -21.40
N ALA A 216 -5.85 10.71 -21.63
CA ALA A 216 -5.26 10.57 -22.96
C ALA A 216 -5.77 9.34 -23.73
N HIS A 217 -6.56 8.45 -23.11
CA HIS A 217 -7.01 7.19 -23.69
C HIS A 217 -8.53 7.07 -23.71
N ASP A 218 -9.07 6.33 -24.69
CA ASP A 218 -10.50 6.08 -24.83
C ASP A 218 -10.99 5.07 -23.79
N VAL A 219 -10.13 4.08 -23.49
CA VAL A 219 -10.38 3.00 -22.53
C VAL A 219 -9.16 2.83 -21.65
N ILE A 220 -9.38 2.62 -20.36
CA ILE A 220 -8.34 2.27 -19.38
C ILE A 220 -8.58 0.86 -18.85
N VAL A 221 -7.54 0.02 -18.91
CA VAL A 221 -7.48 -1.26 -18.21
C VAL A 221 -6.53 -1.09 -17.03
N PHE A 222 -7.08 -1.07 -15.83
CA PHE A 222 -6.33 -0.95 -14.58
C PHE A 222 -6.09 -2.33 -13.98
N VAL A 223 -4.81 -2.71 -13.82
CA VAL A 223 -4.40 -4.04 -13.38
C VAL A 223 -3.92 -3.99 -11.93
N SER A 224 -4.58 -4.69 -11.02
CA SER A 224 -4.10 -4.86 -9.64
C SER A 224 -4.76 -6.02 -8.92
N GLY A 225 -4.08 -6.57 -7.91
CA GLY A 225 -4.66 -7.58 -7.05
C GLY A 225 -5.88 -7.07 -6.27
N GLN A 226 -6.84 -7.96 -6.02
CA GLN A 226 -8.12 -7.65 -5.36
C GLN A 226 -7.96 -7.05 -3.96
N GLN A 227 -6.88 -7.42 -3.24
CA GLN A 227 -6.59 -6.96 -1.88
C GLN A 227 -5.69 -5.72 -1.82
N SER A 228 -5.22 -5.21 -2.97
CA SER A 228 -4.34 -4.05 -3.03
C SER A 228 -5.07 -2.77 -2.61
N SER A 229 -4.69 -2.19 -1.46
CA SER A 229 -5.21 -0.90 -0.99
C SER A 229 -4.86 0.23 -1.96
N ASN A 230 -3.60 0.30 -2.40
CA ASN A 230 -3.16 1.26 -3.40
C ASN A 230 -3.87 1.06 -4.74
N GLY A 231 -4.09 -0.21 -5.15
CA GLY A 231 -4.84 -0.54 -6.36
C GLY A 231 -6.26 0.03 -6.34
N LYS A 232 -6.98 -0.14 -5.24
CA LYS A 232 -8.35 0.39 -5.10
C LYS A 232 -8.39 1.91 -5.22
N VAL A 233 -7.49 2.61 -4.56
CA VAL A 233 -7.40 4.08 -4.60
C VAL A 233 -7.10 4.58 -6.01
N LEU A 234 -6.11 3.99 -6.69
CA LEU A 234 -5.72 4.39 -8.05
C LEU A 234 -6.78 4.02 -9.10
N TYR A 235 -7.44 2.86 -8.96
CA TYR A 235 -8.55 2.49 -9.85
C TYR A 235 -9.72 3.48 -9.74
N GLU A 236 -10.13 3.87 -8.53
CA GLU A 236 -11.17 4.87 -8.34
C GLU A 236 -10.78 6.22 -8.96
N LEU A 237 -9.52 6.60 -8.91
CA LEU A 237 -9.00 7.79 -9.58
C LEU A 237 -9.15 7.67 -11.11
N CYS A 238 -8.76 6.53 -11.70
CA CYS A 238 -8.97 6.25 -13.12
C CYS A 238 -10.45 6.37 -13.50
N ARG A 239 -11.34 5.73 -12.73
CA ARG A 239 -12.78 5.69 -12.98
C ARG A 239 -13.45 7.06 -12.92
N ARG A 240 -12.99 7.92 -12.00
CA ARG A 240 -13.46 9.32 -11.91
C ARG A 240 -12.98 10.16 -13.09
N THR A 241 -11.79 9.87 -13.61
CA THR A 241 -11.17 10.60 -14.72
C THR A 241 -11.67 10.12 -16.07
N ASN A 242 -11.79 8.80 -16.26
CA ASN A 242 -12.27 8.15 -17.48
C ASN A 242 -13.31 7.08 -17.11
N ARG A 243 -14.57 7.28 -17.53
CA ARG A 243 -15.67 6.36 -17.19
C ARG A 243 -15.54 4.97 -17.81
N LYS A 244 -14.75 4.84 -18.89
CA LYS A 244 -14.42 3.56 -19.52
C LYS A 244 -13.13 2.98 -18.90
N SER A 245 -13.08 2.92 -17.59
CA SER A 245 -12.00 2.29 -16.84
C SER A 245 -12.48 0.97 -16.25
N TYR A 246 -11.74 -0.10 -16.50
CA TYR A 246 -12.05 -1.46 -16.08
C TYR A 246 -10.94 -1.98 -15.18
N HIS A 247 -11.29 -2.61 -14.06
CA HIS A 247 -10.34 -3.21 -13.13
C HIS A 247 -10.29 -4.71 -13.34
N ILE A 248 -9.07 -5.24 -13.48
CA ILE A 248 -8.80 -6.67 -13.60
C ILE A 248 -7.62 -7.08 -12.70
N SER A 249 -7.58 -8.34 -12.32
CA SER A 249 -6.44 -8.95 -11.63
C SER A 249 -5.57 -9.79 -12.58
N SER A 250 -6.14 -10.28 -13.68
CA SER A 250 -5.44 -11.07 -14.70
C SER A 250 -5.97 -10.79 -16.11
N SER A 251 -5.20 -11.19 -17.15
CA SER A 251 -5.61 -11.05 -18.55
C SER A 251 -6.85 -11.86 -18.92
N GLY A 252 -7.16 -12.91 -18.16
CA GLY A 252 -8.37 -13.73 -18.37
C GLY A 252 -9.69 -13.03 -18.07
N GLU A 253 -9.65 -11.87 -17.42
CA GLU A 253 -10.84 -11.06 -17.10
C GLU A 253 -11.18 -10.03 -18.19
N LEU A 254 -10.38 -9.94 -19.26
CA LEU A 254 -10.61 -9.00 -20.36
C LEU A 254 -11.89 -9.36 -21.13
N ALA A 255 -12.69 -8.35 -21.43
CA ALA A 255 -13.91 -8.49 -22.21
C ALA A 255 -13.79 -7.69 -23.53
N PRO A 256 -13.83 -8.37 -24.71
CA PRO A 256 -13.62 -7.71 -26.01
C PRO A 256 -14.55 -6.51 -26.27
N GLU A 257 -15.75 -6.54 -25.74
CA GLU A 257 -16.74 -5.47 -25.86
C GLU A 257 -16.30 -4.13 -25.25
N TRP A 258 -15.36 -4.14 -24.33
CA TRP A 258 -14.83 -2.90 -23.74
C TRP A 258 -14.08 -2.04 -24.76
N PHE A 259 -13.52 -2.68 -25.78
CA PHE A 259 -12.65 -2.04 -26.78
C PHE A 259 -13.38 -1.63 -28.05
N ALA A 260 -14.70 -1.89 -28.14
CA ALA A 260 -15.48 -1.56 -29.33
C ALA A 260 -15.44 -0.06 -29.61
N GLY A 261 -14.87 0.31 -30.77
CA GLY A 261 -14.72 1.69 -31.22
C GLY A 261 -13.66 2.52 -30.48
N ALA A 262 -12.76 1.87 -29.74
CA ALA A 262 -11.62 2.54 -29.12
C ALA A 262 -10.43 2.62 -30.10
N ASP A 263 -9.83 3.80 -30.21
CA ASP A 263 -8.60 4.00 -30.99
C ASP A 263 -7.35 3.85 -30.10
N ARG A 264 -7.45 4.28 -28.82
CA ARG A 264 -6.35 4.27 -27.85
C ARG A 264 -6.78 3.59 -26.54
N VAL A 265 -6.08 2.53 -26.17
CA VAL A 265 -6.28 1.80 -24.91
C VAL A 265 -5.07 1.97 -24.03
N GLY A 266 -5.27 2.46 -22.80
CA GLY A 266 -4.23 2.58 -21.78
C GLY A 266 -4.28 1.40 -20.80
N VAL A 267 -3.12 0.77 -20.58
CA VAL A 267 -2.92 -0.25 -19.56
C VAL A 267 -2.09 0.34 -18.44
N CYS A 268 -2.60 0.31 -17.23
CA CYS A 268 -1.91 0.84 -16.05
C CYS A 268 -2.14 -0.06 -14.83
N GLY A 269 -1.42 0.19 -13.73
CA GLY A 269 -1.52 -0.68 -12.56
C GLY A 269 -1.00 -0.07 -11.27
N ALA A 270 -1.21 -0.81 -10.18
CA ALA A 270 -0.80 -0.43 -8.84
C ALA A 270 0.71 -0.60 -8.60
N THR A 271 1.18 -0.06 -7.45
CA THR A 271 2.56 -0.27 -6.95
C THR A 271 2.85 -1.73 -6.57
N SER A 272 1.85 -2.58 -6.59
CA SER A 272 1.90 -4.03 -6.34
C SER A 272 1.70 -4.88 -7.60
N THR A 273 1.65 -4.25 -8.79
CA THR A 273 1.45 -4.95 -10.07
C THR A 273 2.81 -5.12 -10.77
N PRO A 274 3.23 -6.34 -11.11
CA PRO A 274 4.48 -6.56 -11.84
C PRO A 274 4.39 -6.09 -13.29
N LYS A 275 5.51 -5.64 -13.86
CA LYS A 275 5.58 -5.21 -15.26
C LYS A 275 5.17 -6.32 -16.24
N TRP A 276 5.62 -7.55 -16.01
CA TRP A 276 5.28 -8.68 -16.87
C TRP A 276 3.78 -8.91 -17.00
N LEU A 277 3.01 -8.63 -15.94
CA LEU A 277 1.55 -8.75 -15.97
C LEU A 277 0.90 -7.65 -16.81
N LEU A 278 1.41 -6.41 -16.72
CA LEU A 278 0.95 -5.30 -17.59
C LEU A 278 1.23 -5.60 -19.06
N GLU A 279 2.42 -6.12 -19.35
CA GLU A 279 2.84 -6.54 -20.70
C GLU A 279 1.96 -7.66 -21.24
N ASN A 280 1.67 -8.68 -20.41
CA ASN A 280 0.77 -9.78 -20.77
C ASN A 280 -0.66 -9.28 -21.07
N VAL A 281 -1.19 -8.37 -20.25
CA VAL A 281 -2.50 -7.75 -20.49
C VAL A 281 -2.50 -6.96 -21.79
N ALA A 282 -1.47 -6.15 -22.04
CA ALA A 282 -1.37 -5.36 -23.28
C ALA A 282 -1.31 -6.26 -24.53
N MET A 283 -0.45 -7.29 -24.52
CA MET A 283 -0.37 -8.28 -25.62
C MET A 283 -1.70 -9.00 -25.84
N THR A 284 -2.41 -9.33 -24.76
CA THR A 284 -3.72 -9.97 -24.88
C THR A 284 -4.73 -9.05 -25.57
N ILE A 285 -4.75 -7.76 -25.20
CA ILE A 285 -5.64 -6.78 -25.84
C ILE A 285 -5.30 -6.62 -27.31
N GLU A 286 -4.02 -6.54 -27.70
CA GLU A 286 -3.57 -6.45 -29.09
C GLU A 286 -4.03 -7.64 -29.93
N ASN A 287 -4.07 -8.84 -29.33
CA ASN A 287 -4.50 -10.10 -29.99
C ASN A 287 -6.02 -10.26 -30.08
N LEU A 288 -6.81 -9.40 -29.44
CA LEU A 288 -8.29 -9.40 -29.56
C LEU A 288 -8.78 -8.71 -30.83
N HIS A 289 -7.87 -8.11 -31.61
CA HIS A 289 -8.12 -7.41 -32.88
C HIS A 289 -7.33 -8.05 -34.01
#